data_118cd19144f81a72f254dbc7d1897ec5
#
_entry.id   118cd19144f81a72f254dbc7d1897ec5
#
_cell.length_a   1.000
_cell.length_b   1.000
_cell.length_c   1.000
_cell.angle_alpha   90.00
_cell.angle_beta   90.00
_cell.angle_gamma   90.00
#
_symmetry.space_group_name_H-M   'P 1'
#
loop_
_entity.id
_entity.type
_entity.pdbx_description
1 polymer ?
#
loop_
_entity_poly.entity_id
_entity_poly.type
_entity_poly.pdbx_seq_one_letter_code
_entity_poly.pdbx_strand_id
1 'polypeptide(L)'
;MLYRKISNLIENHLASRTNSILLIYGARQIGKTFIIREVGKKLFKNFIEINMIEDANGPGLFKNVTTVDDFLLHLSMVAGGELGDHDDTLVFIDEIQEYPELITLLKFLRTKGKYTYIASGSLLGVHLNGVSSIPMGSIMKVQMFPLDFEEFLIANNVGIEAIEEQKKLFEKELSPTPEEHSFFIDLFRKYLLTGGLPDAINEYLRSRNIHKIRAIQNETREFYAMDAAKYDKENKLKVERLYNTIPSFMENKKKRLIVRKIEEKKGKTFSDYASELLYVVNSGIALEVDAISNPFYPLAESETKSLLKLYMNDPGILSSIFYGDNIKAILNDEKSINLGAIYETAVACQLRANGYDLFYYDNKSKGEVDFLIDDTKSLSVIPIEVKSGRDFMVHSSLNTFTTNEDYGVKKAYVLSNSGTVLKKGIITYIPIYWTMFIQKQSFSDEELIIP
;
A
#
# COMPACT_ATOMS: atom_id res chain seq x y z
N MET A 1 -3.29 -14.48 -15.57
CA MET A 1 -3.83 -13.31 -14.86
C MET A 1 -3.37 -13.37 -13.41
N LEU A 2 -2.84 -12.28 -12.87
CA LEU A 2 -2.46 -12.22 -11.45
C LEU A 2 -3.71 -12.04 -10.59
N TYR A 3 -3.84 -12.86 -9.54
CA TYR A 3 -4.90 -12.70 -8.55
C TYR A 3 -4.69 -11.40 -7.74
N ARG A 4 -5.78 -10.66 -7.47
CA ARG A 4 -5.78 -9.46 -6.66
C ARG A 4 -6.93 -9.50 -5.66
N LYS A 5 -6.61 -9.32 -4.38
CA LYS A 5 -7.61 -9.28 -3.29
C LYS A 5 -8.68 -8.21 -3.52
N ILE A 6 -8.27 -7.08 -4.09
CA ILE A 6 -9.19 -5.97 -4.40
C ILE A 6 -10.28 -6.35 -5.41
N SER A 7 -10.09 -7.41 -6.24
CA SER A 7 -11.14 -7.86 -7.17
C SER A 7 -12.41 -8.27 -6.44
N ASN A 8 -12.27 -8.97 -5.32
CA ASN A 8 -13.43 -9.38 -4.51
C ASN A 8 -14.18 -8.16 -3.94
N LEU A 9 -13.44 -7.12 -3.52
CA LEU A 9 -14.05 -5.88 -3.05
C LEU A 9 -14.82 -5.18 -4.18
N ILE A 10 -14.23 -5.10 -5.38
CA ILE A 10 -14.88 -4.51 -6.55
C ILE A 10 -16.14 -5.31 -6.92
N GLU A 11 -16.03 -6.64 -7.00
CA GLU A 11 -17.15 -7.54 -7.31
C GLU A 11 -18.30 -7.35 -6.31
N ASN A 12 -18.01 -7.39 -5.01
CA ASN A 12 -19.00 -7.23 -3.95
C ASN A 12 -19.65 -5.84 -4.00
N HIS A 13 -18.86 -4.78 -4.20
CA HIS A 13 -19.39 -3.42 -4.30
C HIS A 13 -20.34 -3.26 -5.49
N LEU A 14 -19.95 -3.74 -6.67
CA LEU A 14 -20.76 -3.64 -7.88
C LEU A 14 -22.01 -4.54 -7.81
N ALA A 15 -21.91 -5.72 -7.16
CA ALA A 15 -23.05 -6.62 -6.95
C ALA A 15 -24.04 -6.12 -5.91
N SER A 16 -23.57 -5.42 -4.87
CA SER A 16 -24.41 -4.94 -3.76
C SER A 16 -25.32 -3.76 -4.12
N ARG A 17 -25.18 -3.21 -5.33
CA ARG A 17 -25.92 -2.04 -5.83
C ARG A 17 -25.98 -0.88 -4.84
N THR A 18 -24.85 -0.70 -4.11
CA THR A 18 -24.74 0.40 -3.15
C THR A 18 -24.88 1.75 -3.87
N ASN A 19 -25.45 2.70 -3.16
CA ASN A 19 -25.60 4.05 -3.68
C ASN A 19 -24.30 4.86 -3.73
N SER A 20 -23.11 4.25 -3.67
CA SER A 20 -21.81 4.94 -3.75
C SER A 20 -21.04 4.52 -4.99
N ILE A 21 -20.35 5.47 -5.62
CA ILE A 21 -19.42 5.19 -6.70
C ILE A 21 -18.08 4.76 -6.10
N LEU A 22 -17.55 3.64 -6.57
CA LEU A 22 -16.24 3.15 -6.13
C LEU A 22 -15.15 3.93 -6.87
N LEU A 23 -14.23 4.52 -6.09
CA LEU A 23 -13.09 5.28 -6.57
C LEU A 23 -11.80 4.58 -6.12
N ILE A 24 -11.11 3.93 -7.07
CA ILE A 24 -9.87 3.20 -6.81
C ILE A 24 -8.68 4.11 -7.10
N TYR A 25 -7.82 4.31 -6.10
CA TYR A 25 -6.63 5.15 -6.23
C TYR A 25 -5.37 4.44 -5.73
N GLY A 26 -4.20 4.95 -6.10
CA GLY A 26 -2.91 4.39 -5.72
C GLY A 26 -1.85 4.65 -6.78
N ALA A 27 -0.62 4.22 -6.56
CA ALA A 27 0.50 4.46 -7.45
C ALA A 27 0.21 4.04 -8.91
N ARG A 28 0.94 4.61 -9.86
CA ARG A 28 0.87 4.15 -11.26
C ARG A 28 1.46 2.75 -11.39
N GLN A 29 1.09 2.04 -12.46
CA GLN A 29 1.61 0.71 -12.82
C GLN A 29 1.37 -0.41 -11.79
N ILE A 30 0.41 -0.24 -10.87
CA ILE A 30 0.02 -1.30 -9.92
C ILE A 30 -1.19 -2.13 -10.38
N GLY A 31 -1.73 -1.85 -11.59
CA GLY A 31 -2.76 -2.65 -12.23
C GLY A 31 -4.21 -2.20 -11.97
N LYS A 32 -4.47 -0.94 -11.58
CA LYS A 32 -5.83 -0.41 -11.33
C LYS A 32 -6.75 -0.60 -12.52
N THR A 33 -6.38 -0.03 -13.66
CA THR A 33 -7.15 -0.10 -14.93
C THR A 33 -7.40 -1.54 -15.34
N PHE A 34 -6.37 -2.40 -15.22
CA PHE A 34 -6.47 -3.81 -15.59
C PHE A 34 -7.53 -4.53 -14.78
N ILE A 35 -7.48 -4.42 -13.44
CA ILE A 35 -8.41 -5.18 -12.57
C ILE A 35 -9.86 -4.69 -12.71
N ILE A 36 -10.08 -3.38 -12.92
CA ILE A 36 -11.40 -2.83 -13.16
C ILE A 36 -11.98 -3.34 -14.49
N ARG A 37 -11.16 -3.39 -15.56
CA ARG A 37 -11.57 -3.95 -16.86
C ARG A 37 -11.98 -5.41 -16.73
N GLU A 38 -11.18 -6.22 -16.03
CA GLU A 38 -11.46 -7.65 -15.87
C GLU A 38 -12.76 -7.89 -15.10
N VAL A 39 -12.93 -7.23 -13.96
CA VAL A 39 -14.14 -7.38 -13.15
C VAL A 39 -15.35 -6.78 -13.89
N GLY A 40 -15.21 -5.61 -14.49
CA GLY A 40 -16.30 -4.94 -15.19
C GLY A 40 -16.83 -5.76 -16.36
N LYS A 41 -15.93 -6.27 -17.23
CA LYS A 41 -16.32 -7.13 -18.35
C LYS A 41 -16.89 -8.49 -17.94
N LYS A 42 -16.54 -8.98 -16.74
CA LYS A 42 -17.09 -10.22 -16.18
C LYS A 42 -18.53 -10.02 -15.68
N LEU A 43 -18.84 -8.87 -15.09
CA LEU A 43 -20.12 -8.63 -14.41
C LEU A 43 -21.18 -7.93 -15.26
N PHE A 44 -20.76 -7.11 -16.23
CA PHE A 44 -21.65 -6.27 -17.02
C PHE A 44 -21.62 -6.67 -18.50
N LYS A 45 -22.79 -6.61 -19.12
CA LYS A 45 -22.96 -6.89 -20.55
C LYS A 45 -22.29 -5.81 -21.41
N ASN A 46 -22.41 -4.54 -20.99
CA ASN A 46 -21.83 -3.40 -21.63
C ASN A 46 -20.80 -2.74 -20.72
N PHE A 47 -19.58 -2.63 -21.19
CA PHE A 47 -18.46 -2.01 -20.48
C PHE A 47 -17.93 -0.85 -21.30
N ILE A 48 -18.13 0.36 -20.82
CA ILE A 48 -17.70 1.58 -21.49
C ILE A 48 -16.56 2.19 -20.66
N GLU A 49 -15.41 2.36 -21.28
CA GLU A 49 -14.25 2.97 -20.67
C GLU A 49 -13.97 4.34 -21.27
N ILE A 50 -13.76 5.32 -20.40
CA ILE A 50 -13.35 6.68 -20.76
C ILE A 50 -12.01 6.93 -20.06
N ASN A 51 -10.92 6.92 -20.82
CA ASN A 51 -9.60 7.27 -20.31
C ASN A 51 -9.33 8.76 -20.53
N MET A 52 -9.05 9.49 -19.45
CA MET A 52 -8.88 10.94 -19.49
C MET A 52 -7.51 11.41 -20.02
N ILE A 53 -6.58 10.49 -20.25
CA ILE A 53 -5.23 10.77 -20.79
C ILE A 53 -5.08 10.22 -22.21
N GLU A 54 -5.38 8.93 -22.39
CA GLU A 54 -5.00 8.18 -23.59
C GLU A 54 -6.07 8.21 -24.68
N ASP A 55 -7.33 8.40 -24.31
CA ASP A 55 -8.43 8.43 -25.27
C ASP A 55 -8.50 9.79 -25.95
N ALA A 56 -8.35 9.81 -27.27
CA ALA A 56 -8.50 11.02 -28.07
C ALA A 56 -9.89 11.65 -27.89
N ASN A 57 -10.91 10.86 -27.57
CA ASN A 57 -12.27 11.31 -27.32
C ASN A 57 -12.47 11.78 -25.87
N GLY A 58 -11.76 11.21 -24.87
CA GLY A 58 -11.87 11.57 -23.46
C GLY A 58 -11.54 13.05 -23.21
N PRO A 59 -10.30 13.50 -23.46
CA PRO A 59 -9.92 14.89 -23.28
C PRO A 59 -10.73 15.89 -24.10
N GLY A 60 -11.07 15.54 -25.35
CA GLY A 60 -11.81 16.40 -26.22
C GLY A 60 -13.27 16.60 -25.82
N LEU A 61 -13.94 15.51 -25.45
CA LEU A 61 -15.37 15.51 -25.16
C LEU A 61 -15.69 15.90 -23.72
N PHE A 62 -14.89 15.48 -22.75
CA PHE A 62 -15.24 15.60 -21.33
C PHE A 62 -14.59 16.78 -20.61
N LYS A 63 -13.65 17.49 -21.23
CA LYS A 63 -12.89 18.60 -20.60
C LYS A 63 -13.74 19.72 -20.01
N ASN A 64 -14.88 20.02 -20.62
CA ASN A 64 -15.75 21.13 -20.20
C ASN A 64 -17.10 20.65 -19.67
N VAL A 65 -17.23 19.37 -19.35
CA VAL A 65 -18.48 18.78 -18.86
C VAL A 65 -18.68 19.15 -17.41
N THR A 66 -19.77 19.89 -17.13
CA THR A 66 -20.13 20.33 -15.79
C THR A 66 -21.52 19.84 -15.35
N THR A 67 -22.30 19.26 -16.27
CA THR A 67 -23.63 18.74 -15.98
C THR A 67 -23.75 17.26 -16.30
N VAL A 68 -24.72 16.57 -15.67
CA VAL A 68 -25.01 15.17 -15.93
C VAL A 68 -25.52 14.97 -17.35
N ASP A 69 -26.34 15.89 -17.85
CA ASP A 69 -26.92 15.78 -19.18
C ASP A 69 -25.86 15.91 -20.27
N ASP A 70 -24.90 16.84 -20.13
CA ASP A 70 -23.75 16.95 -21.03
C ASP A 70 -22.87 15.69 -20.96
N PHE A 71 -22.65 15.17 -19.76
CA PHE A 71 -21.89 13.93 -19.59
C PHE A 71 -22.55 12.76 -20.32
N LEU A 72 -23.86 12.57 -20.16
CA LEU A 72 -24.61 11.50 -20.81
C LEU A 72 -24.66 11.68 -22.31
N LEU A 73 -24.76 12.92 -22.82
CA LEU A 73 -24.68 13.23 -24.25
C LEU A 73 -23.33 12.80 -24.85
N HIS A 74 -22.23 13.22 -24.23
CA HIS A 74 -20.88 12.86 -24.67
C HIS A 74 -20.60 11.36 -24.52
N LEU A 75 -21.10 10.73 -23.45
CA LEU A 75 -21.02 9.28 -23.26
C LEU A 75 -21.71 8.55 -24.43
N SER A 76 -22.87 9.01 -24.88
CA SER A 76 -23.57 8.39 -26.01
C SER A 76 -22.80 8.47 -27.33
N MET A 77 -21.96 9.48 -27.49
CA MET A 77 -21.09 9.62 -28.66
C MET A 77 -19.92 8.63 -28.64
N VAL A 78 -19.38 8.37 -27.47
CA VAL A 78 -18.26 7.43 -27.28
C VAL A 78 -18.73 5.98 -27.34
N ALA A 79 -19.91 5.69 -26.78
CA ALA A 79 -20.43 4.33 -26.67
C ALA A 79 -20.95 3.72 -27.97
N GLY A 80 -21.09 4.50 -29.06
CA GLY A 80 -21.44 3.98 -30.37
C GLY A 80 -22.76 3.20 -30.47
N GLY A 81 -23.70 3.43 -29.56
CA GLY A 81 -24.97 2.69 -29.48
C GLY A 81 -24.98 1.48 -28.54
N GLU A 82 -23.88 1.19 -27.83
CA GLU A 82 -23.77 0.11 -26.89
C GLU A 82 -24.39 0.41 -25.50
N LEU A 83 -25.11 1.52 -25.38
CA LEU A 83 -25.76 1.92 -24.15
C LEU A 83 -27.00 1.06 -23.90
N GLY A 84 -26.91 0.15 -22.93
CA GLY A 84 -28.02 -0.62 -22.38
C GLY A 84 -28.70 0.08 -21.21
N ASP A 85 -29.41 -0.70 -20.39
CA ASP A 85 -30.01 -0.21 -19.16
C ASP A 85 -28.99 -0.07 -18.03
N HIS A 86 -29.42 0.54 -16.91
CA HIS A 86 -28.59 0.79 -15.71
C HIS A 86 -27.90 -0.49 -15.19
N ASP A 87 -28.62 -1.59 -15.16
CA ASP A 87 -28.13 -2.86 -14.58
C ASP A 87 -27.17 -3.60 -15.53
N ASP A 88 -27.20 -3.28 -16.82
CA ASP A 88 -26.41 -3.94 -17.85
C ASP A 88 -25.12 -3.20 -18.23
N THR A 89 -24.98 -1.93 -17.80
CA THR A 89 -23.92 -1.04 -18.28
C THR A 89 -23.07 -0.51 -17.15
N LEU A 90 -21.77 -0.78 -17.20
CA LEU A 90 -20.75 -0.16 -16.36
C LEU A 90 -19.97 0.89 -17.13
N VAL A 91 -19.94 2.10 -16.61
CA VAL A 91 -19.11 3.21 -17.12
C VAL A 91 -17.88 3.35 -16.22
N PHE A 92 -16.72 3.10 -16.77
CA PHE A 92 -15.44 3.23 -16.12
C PHE A 92 -14.75 4.53 -16.52
N ILE A 93 -14.48 5.41 -15.56
CA ILE A 93 -13.76 6.67 -15.75
C ILE A 93 -12.34 6.50 -15.23
N ASP A 94 -11.38 6.37 -16.14
CA ASP A 94 -9.98 6.17 -15.79
C ASP A 94 -9.19 7.48 -15.79
N GLU A 95 -8.20 7.61 -14.91
CA GLU A 95 -7.36 8.78 -14.70
C GLU A 95 -8.17 10.07 -14.42
N ILE A 96 -9.22 9.94 -13.58
CA ILE A 96 -10.20 11.02 -13.32
C ILE A 96 -9.55 12.29 -12.75
N GLN A 97 -8.35 12.23 -12.17
CA GLN A 97 -7.64 13.40 -11.63
C GLN A 97 -7.24 14.41 -12.71
N GLU A 98 -7.20 14.02 -13.96
CA GLU A 98 -6.92 14.96 -15.07
C GLU A 98 -8.05 16.00 -15.26
N TYR A 99 -9.25 15.67 -14.77
CA TYR A 99 -10.42 16.56 -14.77
C TYR A 99 -11.07 16.60 -13.40
N PRO A 100 -10.59 17.46 -12.49
CA PRO A 100 -11.10 17.56 -11.11
C PRO A 100 -12.60 17.87 -11.01
N GLU A 101 -13.17 18.55 -12.01
CA GLU A 101 -14.58 18.88 -12.12
C GLU A 101 -15.45 17.62 -12.20
N LEU A 102 -14.98 16.57 -12.86
CA LEU A 102 -15.69 15.29 -12.95
C LEU A 102 -15.79 14.60 -11.59
N ILE A 103 -14.84 14.81 -10.67
CA ILE A 103 -14.93 14.26 -9.31
C ILE A 103 -16.14 14.83 -8.59
N THR A 104 -16.42 16.13 -8.76
CA THR A 104 -17.63 16.76 -8.24
C THR A 104 -18.90 16.23 -8.93
N LEU A 105 -18.82 15.95 -10.23
CA LEU A 105 -19.92 15.43 -11.01
C LEU A 105 -20.31 13.99 -10.61
N LEU A 106 -19.39 13.18 -10.10
CA LEU A 106 -19.67 11.81 -9.66
C LEU A 106 -20.88 11.75 -8.68
N LYS A 107 -21.03 12.73 -7.79
CA LYS A 107 -22.19 12.81 -6.90
C LYS A 107 -23.51 12.84 -7.65
N PHE A 108 -23.55 13.62 -8.73
CA PHE A 108 -24.76 13.81 -9.52
C PHE A 108 -24.99 12.65 -10.49
N LEU A 109 -23.92 12.05 -11.02
CA LEU A 109 -23.98 10.81 -11.81
C LEU A 109 -24.58 9.67 -11.00
N ARG A 110 -24.25 9.57 -9.70
CA ARG A 110 -24.85 8.59 -8.78
C ARG A 110 -26.37 8.74 -8.70
N THR A 111 -26.89 9.97 -8.57
CA THR A 111 -28.31 10.22 -8.27
C THR A 111 -29.19 10.37 -9.51
N LYS A 112 -28.61 10.89 -10.59
CA LYS A 112 -29.31 11.20 -11.85
C LYS A 112 -28.79 10.41 -13.05
N GLY A 113 -27.63 9.74 -12.89
CA GLY A 113 -27.04 8.94 -13.95
C GLY A 113 -27.86 7.68 -14.23
N LYS A 114 -27.79 7.21 -15.49
CA LYS A 114 -28.57 6.06 -15.97
C LYS A 114 -27.81 4.74 -15.85
N TYR A 115 -26.54 4.74 -15.37
CA TYR A 115 -25.64 3.59 -15.43
C TYR A 115 -24.93 3.36 -14.09
N THR A 116 -24.27 2.21 -13.97
CA THR A 116 -23.34 1.96 -12.85
C THR A 116 -22.00 2.62 -13.19
N TYR A 117 -21.35 3.23 -12.19
CA TYR A 117 -20.10 3.97 -12.37
C TYR A 117 -19.01 3.46 -11.46
N ILE A 118 -17.80 3.39 -12.00
CA ILE A 118 -16.56 3.18 -11.25
C ILE A 118 -15.51 4.16 -11.78
N ALA A 119 -14.64 4.66 -10.91
CA ALA A 119 -13.56 5.54 -11.34
C ALA A 119 -12.22 5.10 -10.79
N SER A 120 -11.14 5.45 -11.49
CA SER A 120 -9.78 5.28 -10.98
C SER A 120 -8.91 6.51 -11.21
N GLY A 121 -7.83 6.60 -10.41
CA GLY A 121 -6.84 7.65 -10.59
C GLY A 121 -5.56 7.39 -9.82
N SER A 122 -4.43 7.87 -10.34
CA SER A 122 -3.12 7.66 -9.74
C SER A 122 -2.73 8.69 -8.70
N LEU A 123 -3.27 9.91 -8.78
CA LEU A 123 -2.88 11.06 -7.96
C LEU A 123 -4.03 11.65 -7.15
N LEU A 124 -5.09 10.89 -6.96
CA LEU A 124 -6.31 11.37 -6.30
C LEU A 124 -6.07 11.87 -4.87
N GLY A 125 -5.13 11.27 -4.14
CA GLY A 125 -4.76 11.76 -2.82
C GLY A 125 -4.23 13.20 -2.82
N VAL A 126 -3.58 13.62 -3.91
CA VAL A 126 -3.04 14.98 -4.08
C VAL A 126 -4.14 15.96 -4.55
N HIS A 127 -4.93 15.56 -5.55
CA HIS A 127 -5.94 16.43 -6.16
C HIS A 127 -7.19 16.63 -5.30
N LEU A 128 -7.54 15.66 -4.46
CA LEU A 128 -8.71 15.79 -3.58
C LEU A 128 -8.56 16.92 -2.55
N ASN A 129 -7.34 17.34 -2.24
CA ASN A 129 -7.09 18.50 -1.39
C ASN A 129 -7.38 19.85 -2.10
N GLY A 130 -7.46 19.85 -3.44
CA GLY A 130 -7.79 21.03 -4.26
C GLY A 130 -9.24 21.10 -4.75
N VAL A 131 -10.04 20.06 -4.54
CA VAL A 131 -11.45 20.03 -4.95
C VAL A 131 -12.32 20.72 -3.92
N SER A 132 -13.06 21.74 -4.33
CA SER A 132 -13.91 22.59 -3.49
C SER A 132 -15.04 21.83 -2.76
N SER A 133 -15.35 20.59 -3.12
CA SER A 133 -16.33 19.73 -2.46
C SER A 133 -16.13 18.25 -2.83
N ILE A 134 -15.61 17.46 -1.87
CA ILE A 134 -15.68 16.01 -1.99
C ILE A 134 -17.08 15.57 -1.55
N PRO A 135 -17.84 14.87 -2.42
CA PRO A 135 -19.20 14.48 -2.06
C PRO A 135 -19.18 13.33 -1.04
N MET A 136 -19.18 13.69 0.24
CA MET A 136 -19.27 12.73 1.34
C MET A 136 -20.52 11.83 1.19
N GLY A 137 -20.36 10.52 1.39
CA GLY A 137 -21.44 9.53 1.29
C GLY A 137 -21.84 9.13 -0.14
N SER A 138 -21.25 9.75 -1.18
CA SER A 138 -21.50 9.38 -2.58
C SER A 138 -20.34 8.63 -3.23
N ILE A 139 -19.17 8.67 -2.63
CA ILE A 139 -17.95 8.03 -3.14
C ILE A 139 -17.35 7.16 -2.04
N MET A 140 -17.12 5.89 -2.38
CA MET A 140 -16.32 4.97 -1.58
C MET A 140 -14.90 4.95 -2.14
N LYS A 141 -13.94 5.43 -1.36
CA LYS A 141 -12.52 5.48 -1.76
C LYS A 141 -11.81 4.22 -1.30
N VAL A 142 -11.08 3.58 -2.21
CA VAL A 142 -10.28 2.39 -1.91
C VAL A 142 -8.88 2.58 -2.46
N GLN A 143 -7.89 2.49 -1.59
CA GLN A 143 -6.49 2.53 -1.98
C GLN A 143 -6.04 1.15 -2.46
N MET A 144 -5.43 1.10 -3.62
CA MET A 144 -4.79 -0.09 -4.16
C MET A 144 -3.28 0.03 -3.99
N PHE A 145 -2.65 -1.08 -3.60
CA PHE A 145 -1.20 -1.19 -3.41
C PHE A 145 -0.58 -2.13 -4.45
N PRO A 146 0.76 -2.17 -4.61
CA PRO A 146 1.44 -3.29 -5.27
C PRO A 146 0.98 -4.63 -4.68
N LEU A 147 1.20 -5.74 -5.37
CA LEU A 147 0.84 -7.07 -4.85
C LEU A 147 1.52 -7.29 -3.50
N ASP A 148 0.75 -7.76 -2.53
CA ASP A 148 1.27 -8.19 -1.25
C ASP A 148 1.86 -9.61 -1.31
N PHE A 149 2.41 -10.09 -0.19
CA PHE A 149 3.07 -11.40 -0.19
C PHE A 149 2.10 -12.56 -0.43
N GLU A 150 0.86 -12.49 0.06
CA GLU A 150 -0.15 -13.51 -0.20
C GLU A 150 -0.53 -13.56 -1.69
N GLU A 151 -0.74 -12.40 -2.33
CA GLU A 151 -0.99 -12.32 -3.77
C GLU A 151 0.21 -12.86 -4.58
N PHE A 152 1.44 -12.63 -4.11
CA PHE A 152 2.66 -13.20 -4.71
C PHE A 152 2.72 -14.72 -4.55
N LEU A 153 2.32 -15.28 -3.41
CA LEU A 153 2.21 -16.74 -3.20
C LEU A 153 1.24 -17.37 -4.19
N ILE A 154 0.05 -16.78 -4.34
CA ILE A 154 -0.97 -17.26 -5.30
C ILE A 154 -0.45 -17.16 -6.74
N ALA A 155 0.25 -16.07 -7.10
CA ALA A 155 0.90 -15.93 -8.40
C ALA A 155 1.95 -17.02 -8.67
N ASN A 156 2.60 -17.56 -7.63
CA ASN A 156 3.51 -18.69 -7.70
C ASN A 156 2.82 -20.06 -7.60
N ASN A 157 1.50 -20.12 -7.78
CA ASN A 157 0.68 -21.33 -7.71
C ASN A 157 0.71 -22.04 -6.33
N VAL A 158 0.93 -21.28 -5.25
CA VAL A 158 0.72 -21.80 -3.90
C VAL A 158 -0.79 -21.92 -3.67
N GLY A 159 -1.23 -23.13 -3.31
CA GLY A 159 -2.65 -23.39 -3.06
C GLY A 159 -3.19 -22.60 -1.88
N ILE A 160 -4.44 -22.20 -1.98
CA ILE A 160 -5.13 -21.44 -0.91
C ILE A 160 -5.14 -22.26 0.39
N GLU A 161 -5.30 -23.58 0.30
CA GLU A 161 -5.28 -24.48 1.45
C GLU A 161 -3.96 -24.43 2.23
N ALA A 162 -2.83 -24.31 1.53
CA ALA A 162 -1.52 -24.18 2.16
C ALA A 162 -1.38 -22.83 2.90
N ILE A 163 -1.92 -21.76 2.34
CA ILE A 163 -1.94 -20.43 2.97
C ILE A 163 -2.84 -20.46 4.20
N GLU A 164 -4.03 -21.05 4.10
CA GLU A 164 -4.97 -21.18 5.22
C GLU A 164 -4.42 -22.07 6.35
N GLU A 165 -3.62 -23.08 6.04
CA GLU A 165 -2.95 -23.87 7.08
C GLU A 165 -1.91 -23.05 7.83
N GLN A 166 -1.10 -22.25 7.12
CA GLN A 166 -0.18 -21.30 7.76
C GLN A 166 -0.90 -20.28 8.62
N LYS A 167 -2.08 -19.81 8.20
CA LYS A 167 -2.91 -18.92 8.99
C LYS A 167 -3.41 -19.57 10.28
N LYS A 168 -3.85 -20.83 10.23
CA LYS A 168 -4.25 -21.60 11.42
C LYS A 168 -3.06 -21.78 12.40
N LEU A 169 -1.85 -22.01 11.88
CA LEU A 169 -0.64 -22.09 12.72
C LEU A 169 -0.38 -20.74 13.39
N PHE A 170 -0.49 -19.64 12.66
CA PHE A 170 -0.36 -18.28 13.20
C PHE A 170 -1.39 -18.00 14.31
N GLU A 171 -2.68 -18.31 14.08
CA GLU A 171 -3.77 -18.10 15.04
C GLU A 171 -3.59 -18.93 16.32
N LYS A 172 -3.06 -20.16 16.19
CA LYS A 172 -2.78 -21.05 17.32
C LYS A 172 -1.42 -20.83 17.96
N GLU A 173 -0.63 -19.91 17.45
CA GLU A 173 0.76 -19.64 17.89
C GLU A 173 1.63 -20.92 17.86
N LEU A 174 1.46 -21.77 16.81
CA LEU A 174 2.22 -23.00 16.60
C LEU A 174 3.27 -22.83 15.51
N SER A 175 4.42 -23.46 15.68
CA SER A 175 5.49 -23.43 14.67
C SER A 175 5.13 -24.23 13.43
N PRO A 176 5.43 -23.73 12.20
CA PRO A 176 5.42 -24.55 11.01
C PRO A 176 6.50 -25.65 11.09
N THR A 177 6.37 -26.70 10.29
CA THR A 177 7.45 -27.67 10.13
C THR A 177 8.68 -27.03 9.49
N PRO A 178 9.90 -27.60 9.66
CA PRO A 178 11.10 -27.08 9.02
C PRO A 178 10.98 -26.98 7.50
N GLU A 179 10.29 -27.93 6.86
CA GLU A 179 10.05 -27.98 5.42
C GLU A 179 9.10 -26.86 4.97
N GLU A 180 7.99 -26.67 5.68
CA GLU A 180 7.04 -25.58 5.41
C GLU A 180 7.72 -24.22 5.58
N HIS A 181 8.45 -24.04 6.69
CA HIS A 181 9.19 -22.81 6.91
C HIS A 181 10.19 -22.54 5.79
N SER A 182 10.98 -23.55 5.39
CA SER A 182 11.94 -23.42 4.29
C SER A 182 11.28 -22.99 2.99
N PHE A 183 10.12 -23.57 2.68
CA PHE A 183 9.35 -23.23 1.48
C PHE A 183 8.86 -21.78 1.49
N PHE A 184 8.22 -21.34 2.57
CA PHE A 184 7.64 -19.98 2.65
C PHE A 184 8.70 -18.90 2.77
N ILE A 185 9.79 -19.12 3.53
CA ILE A 185 10.88 -18.13 3.65
C ILE A 185 11.66 -17.98 2.34
N ASP A 186 11.81 -19.05 1.55
CA ASP A 186 12.42 -18.99 0.22
C ASP A 186 11.55 -18.15 -0.75
N LEU A 187 10.24 -18.33 -0.74
CA LEU A 187 9.32 -17.50 -1.51
C LEU A 187 9.31 -16.04 -1.03
N PHE A 188 9.42 -15.82 0.28
CA PHE A 188 9.51 -14.47 0.82
C PHE A 188 10.80 -13.75 0.35
N ARG A 189 11.93 -14.43 0.33
CA ARG A 189 13.18 -13.88 -0.23
C ARG A 189 13.06 -13.55 -1.71
N LYS A 190 12.36 -14.39 -2.48
CA LYS A 190 12.06 -14.12 -3.90
C LYS A 190 11.13 -12.90 -4.05
N TYR A 191 10.16 -12.74 -3.15
CA TYR A 191 9.32 -11.54 -3.09
C TYR A 191 10.13 -10.28 -2.76
N LEU A 192 11.10 -10.34 -1.85
CA LEU A 192 11.98 -9.20 -1.58
C LEU A 192 12.80 -8.77 -2.81
N LEU A 193 13.12 -9.70 -3.72
CA LEU A 193 13.80 -9.41 -4.97
C LEU A 193 12.86 -8.88 -6.04
N THR A 194 11.68 -9.51 -6.19
CA THR A 194 10.74 -9.23 -7.26
C THR A 194 9.85 -8.04 -6.96
N GLY A 195 9.47 -7.88 -5.68
CA GLY A 195 8.48 -6.91 -5.24
C GLY A 195 7.05 -7.30 -5.62
N GLY A 196 6.16 -6.32 -5.51
CA GLY A 196 4.73 -6.44 -5.80
C GLY A 196 4.29 -5.74 -7.09
N LEU A 197 5.20 -5.20 -7.90
CA LEU A 197 4.83 -4.60 -9.19
C LEU A 197 4.34 -5.68 -10.15
N PRO A 198 3.13 -5.57 -10.75
CA PRO A 198 2.57 -6.61 -11.63
C PRO A 198 3.50 -7.02 -12.76
N ASP A 199 4.15 -6.06 -13.43
CA ASP A 199 5.04 -6.35 -14.56
C ASP A 199 6.33 -7.06 -14.10
N ALA A 200 6.87 -6.70 -12.93
CA ALA A 200 8.01 -7.38 -12.34
C ALA A 200 7.68 -8.84 -11.96
N ILE A 201 6.49 -9.09 -11.41
CA ILE A 201 6.00 -10.43 -11.09
C ILE A 201 5.78 -11.24 -12.37
N ASN A 202 5.13 -10.67 -13.38
CA ASN A 202 4.92 -11.33 -14.66
C ASN A 202 6.26 -11.72 -15.32
N GLU A 203 7.25 -10.82 -15.28
CA GLU A 203 8.59 -11.13 -15.81
C GLU A 203 9.29 -12.21 -14.98
N TYR A 204 9.18 -12.17 -13.65
CA TYR A 204 9.69 -13.20 -12.76
C TYR A 204 9.08 -14.57 -13.09
N LEU A 205 7.77 -14.66 -13.23
CA LEU A 205 7.07 -15.92 -13.55
C LEU A 205 7.48 -16.43 -14.94
N ARG A 206 7.69 -15.54 -15.90
CA ARG A 206 8.03 -15.86 -17.28
C ARG A 206 9.48 -16.33 -17.46
N SER A 207 10.45 -15.62 -16.90
CA SER A 207 11.86 -15.81 -17.22
C SER A 207 12.76 -16.09 -16.03
N ARG A 208 12.34 -15.70 -14.82
CA ARG A 208 13.17 -15.69 -13.58
C ARG A 208 14.50 -14.94 -13.75
N ASN A 209 14.58 -14.04 -14.72
CA ASN A 209 15.78 -13.29 -15.04
C ASN A 209 15.82 -11.99 -14.24
N ILE A 210 16.71 -11.90 -13.25
CA ILE A 210 16.80 -10.74 -12.36
C ILE A 210 17.12 -9.45 -13.12
N HIS A 211 17.96 -9.49 -14.13
CA HIS A 211 18.31 -8.29 -14.90
C HIS A 211 17.08 -7.65 -15.57
N LYS A 212 16.19 -8.47 -16.14
CA LYS A 212 14.93 -7.99 -16.72
C LYS A 212 13.97 -7.44 -15.67
N ILE A 213 13.90 -8.08 -14.50
CA ILE A 213 13.10 -7.62 -13.38
C ILE A 213 13.61 -6.25 -12.89
N ARG A 214 14.95 -6.10 -12.75
CA ARG A 214 15.58 -4.84 -12.38
C ARG A 214 15.31 -3.72 -13.37
N ALA A 215 15.31 -4.02 -14.68
CA ALA A 215 14.96 -3.05 -15.71
C ALA A 215 13.55 -2.48 -15.47
N ILE A 216 12.55 -3.32 -15.22
CA ILE A 216 11.17 -2.90 -14.92
C ILE A 216 11.11 -2.06 -13.62
N GLN A 217 11.79 -2.51 -12.56
CA GLN A 217 11.79 -1.81 -11.28
C GLN A 217 12.44 -0.42 -11.38
N ASN A 218 13.56 -0.32 -12.12
CA ASN A 218 14.25 0.95 -12.32
C ASN A 218 13.42 1.91 -13.19
N GLU A 219 12.84 1.42 -14.29
CA GLU A 219 11.94 2.19 -15.13
C GLU A 219 10.73 2.73 -14.34
N THR A 220 10.10 1.87 -13.53
CA THR A 220 8.97 2.29 -12.68
C THR A 220 9.40 3.34 -11.66
N ARG A 221 10.58 3.18 -11.04
CA ARG A 221 11.14 4.15 -10.10
C ARG A 221 11.39 5.50 -10.76
N GLU A 222 12.00 5.51 -11.94
CA GLU A 222 12.25 6.72 -12.70
C GLU A 222 10.92 7.40 -13.10
N PHE A 223 9.94 6.59 -13.48
CA PHE A 223 8.60 7.07 -13.81
C PHE A 223 7.93 7.74 -12.61
N TYR A 224 8.02 7.16 -11.41
CA TYR A 224 7.49 7.76 -10.18
C TYR A 224 8.15 9.10 -9.88
N ALA A 225 9.47 9.18 -10.02
CA ALA A 225 10.21 10.42 -9.81
C ALA A 225 9.81 11.52 -10.83
N MET A 226 9.66 11.15 -12.11
CA MET A 226 9.27 12.08 -13.17
C MET A 226 7.80 12.52 -13.09
N ASP A 227 6.91 11.63 -12.73
CA ASP A 227 5.49 11.93 -12.61
C ASP A 227 5.21 12.91 -11.47
N ALA A 228 5.88 12.70 -10.35
CA ALA A 228 5.92 13.65 -9.25
C ALA A 228 6.28 15.07 -9.71
N ALA A 229 7.16 15.13 -10.70
CA ALA A 229 7.64 16.37 -11.28
C ALA A 229 6.65 17.09 -12.22
N LYS A 230 5.60 16.44 -12.72
CA LYS A 230 4.63 17.06 -13.64
C LYS A 230 3.63 17.97 -12.94
N TYR A 231 3.29 17.65 -11.70
CA TYR A 231 2.18 18.30 -10.96
C TYR A 231 2.60 19.51 -10.14
N ASP A 232 3.85 19.60 -9.74
CA ASP A 232 4.38 20.78 -9.06
C ASP A 232 5.52 21.40 -9.90
N LYS A 233 5.13 22.27 -10.84
CA LYS A 233 6.10 22.93 -11.74
C LYS A 233 7.14 23.79 -11.00
N GLU A 234 6.79 24.33 -9.84
CA GLU A 234 7.67 25.18 -9.04
C GLU A 234 8.59 24.36 -8.14
N ASN A 235 8.12 23.23 -7.59
CA ASN A 235 8.85 22.37 -6.66
C ASN A 235 9.26 21.01 -7.25
N LYS A 236 9.12 20.84 -8.57
CA LYS A 236 9.45 19.63 -9.33
C LYS A 236 10.71 18.92 -8.85
N LEU A 237 11.82 19.67 -8.77
CA LEU A 237 13.11 19.13 -8.37
C LEU A 237 13.18 18.72 -6.90
N LYS A 238 12.34 19.28 -6.03
CA LYS A 238 12.33 18.93 -4.60
C LYS A 238 11.61 17.60 -4.36
N VAL A 239 10.48 17.36 -5.03
CA VAL A 239 9.75 16.10 -4.94
C VAL A 239 10.59 14.94 -5.48
N GLU A 240 11.21 15.13 -6.64
CA GLU A 240 12.13 14.15 -7.23
C GLU A 240 13.31 13.85 -6.31
N ARG A 241 13.95 14.88 -5.74
CA ARG A 241 15.05 14.72 -4.77
C ARG A 241 14.59 14.00 -3.52
N LEU A 242 13.44 14.39 -2.95
CA LEU A 242 12.88 13.73 -1.77
C LEU A 242 12.72 12.24 -2.03
N TYR A 243 12.03 11.85 -3.12
CA TYR A 243 11.81 10.46 -3.47
C TYR A 243 13.11 9.69 -3.68
N ASN A 244 14.05 10.24 -4.45
CA ASN A 244 15.35 9.63 -4.71
C ASN A 244 16.25 9.55 -3.47
N THR A 245 15.98 10.33 -2.42
CA THR A 245 16.75 10.29 -1.17
C THR A 245 16.22 9.23 -0.17
N ILE A 246 14.98 8.72 -0.35
CA ILE A 246 14.38 7.71 0.55
C ILE A 246 15.34 6.53 0.81
N PRO A 247 15.96 5.87 -0.19
CA PRO A 247 16.86 4.75 0.06
C PRO A 247 18.02 5.11 0.97
N SER A 248 18.59 6.31 0.85
CA SER A 248 19.69 6.75 1.69
C SER A 248 19.30 6.94 3.17
N PHE A 249 18.03 7.22 3.46
CA PHE A 249 17.53 7.24 4.82
C PHE A 249 17.41 5.82 5.38
N MET A 250 17.01 4.86 4.54
CA MET A 250 16.85 3.46 4.92
C MET A 250 18.18 2.78 5.29
N GLU A 251 19.31 3.22 4.76
CA GLU A 251 20.64 2.74 5.14
C GLU A 251 21.08 3.17 6.54
N ASN A 252 20.52 4.27 7.07
CA ASN A 252 20.89 4.76 8.39
C ASN A 252 20.31 3.85 9.49
N LYS A 253 21.05 3.74 10.61
CA LYS A 253 20.60 2.94 11.76
C LYS A 253 19.19 3.32 12.25
N LYS A 254 18.84 4.59 12.23
CA LYS A 254 17.53 5.09 12.69
C LYS A 254 16.49 5.26 11.58
N LYS A 255 16.87 5.08 10.33
CA LYS A 255 16.00 5.18 9.13
C LYS A 255 15.08 6.41 9.07
N ARG A 256 15.44 7.49 9.75
CA ARG A 256 14.65 8.74 9.82
C ARG A 256 14.93 9.64 8.63
N LEU A 257 13.90 10.31 8.18
CA LEU A 257 14.05 11.39 7.21
C LEU A 257 14.91 12.51 7.82
N ILE A 258 15.96 12.88 7.11
CA ILE A 258 16.87 13.97 7.50
C ILE A 258 16.76 15.06 6.46
N VAL A 259 16.00 16.12 6.76
CA VAL A 259 15.70 17.23 5.84
C VAL A 259 16.97 17.80 5.18
N ARG A 260 18.07 17.93 5.93
CA ARG A 260 19.36 18.43 5.39
C ARG A 260 19.92 17.59 4.23
N LYS A 261 19.60 16.29 4.16
CA LYS A 261 20.06 15.43 3.06
C LYS A 261 19.29 15.65 1.76
N ILE A 262 18.13 16.29 1.80
CA ILE A 262 17.31 16.53 0.61
C ILE A 262 17.98 17.61 -0.28
N GLU A 263 18.46 18.70 0.30
CA GLU A 263 19.02 19.83 -0.46
C GLU A 263 20.41 20.34 0.00
N GLU A 264 21.03 19.71 0.98
CA GLU A 264 22.30 20.16 1.58
C GLU A 264 22.28 21.61 2.14
N LYS A 265 21.09 22.20 2.35
CA LYS A 265 20.91 23.54 2.87
C LYS A 265 20.72 23.54 4.38
N LYS A 266 21.39 24.48 5.09
CA LYS A 266 21.19 24.68 6.52
C LYS A 266 19.90 25.44 6.80
N GLY A 267 19.25 25.14 7.94
CA GLY A 267 18.08 25.88 8.43
C GLY A 267 16.72 25.43 7.84
N LYS A 268 16.69 24.41 7.00
CA LYS A 268 15.46 23.81 6.51
C LYS A 268 14.84 22.87 7.51
N THR A 269 13.50 22.89 7.60
CA THR A 269 12.68 22.10 8.52
C THR A 269 11.70 21.22 7.73
N PHE A 270 10.96 20.34 8.40
CA PHE A 270 9.91 19.54 7.76
C PHE A 270 8.82 20.38 7.10
N SER A 271 8.47 21.52 7.69
CA SER A 271 7.47 22.42 7.11
C SER A 271 7.87 22.98 5.75
N ASP A 272 9.17 23.10 5.47
CA ASP A 272 9.66 23.52 4.15
C ASP A 272 9.47 22.47 3.04
N TYR A 273 9.11 21.23 3.40
CA TYR A 273 8.89 20.09 2.48
C TYR A 273 7.51 19.43 2.69
N ALA A 274 6.61 20.10 3.42
CA ALA A 274 5.30 19.53 3.75
C ALA A 274 4.50 19.13 2.48
N SER A 275 4.53 19.99 1.44
CA SER A 275 3.82 19.74 0.19
C SER A 275 4.42 18.55 -0.57
N GLU A 276 5.76 18.46 -0.61
CA GLU A 276 6.48 17.38 -1.28
C GLU A 276 6.30 16.04 -0.56
N LEU A 277 6.32 16.05 0.78
CA LEU A 277 6.01 14.89 1.61
C LEU A 277 4.59 14.41 1.37
N LEU A 278 3.62 15.31 1.46
CA LEU A 278 2.21 15.02 1.20
C LEU A 278 2.03 14.43 -0.22
N TYR A 279 2.78 14.95 -1.19
CA TYR A 279 2.72 14.44 -2.56
C TYR A 279 3.19 12.98 -2.64
N VAL A 280 4.40 12.66 -2.18
CA VAL A 280 4.96 11.29 -2.31
C VAL A 280 4.14 10.26 -1.54
N VAL A 281 3.53 10.64 -0.43
CA VAL A 281 2.68 9.78 0.39
C VAL A 281 1.30 9.58 -0.27
N ASN A 282 0.63 10.67 -0.64
CA ASN A 282 -0.71 10.63 -1.22
C ASN A 282 -0.74 10.03 -2.63
N SER A 283 0.34 10.13 -3.38
CA SER A 283 0.49 9.43 -4.68
C SER A 283 0.70 7.93 -4.52
N GLY A 284 0.99 7.46 -3.31
CA GLY A 284 1.20 6.05 -2.99
C GLY A 284 2.57 5.51 -3.40
N ILE A 285 3.54 6.39 -3.72
CA ILE A 285 4.91 5.97 -4.09
C ILE A 285 5.83 5.84 -2.88
N ALA A 286 5.44 6.39 -1.73
CA ALA A 286 6.11 6.20 -0.46
C ALA A 286 5.11 5.95 0.67
N LEU A 287 5.56 5.31 1.74
CA LEU A 287 4.80 5.04 2.94
C LEU A 287 5.38 5.85 4.09
N GLU A 288 4.53 6.65 4.72
CA GLU A 288 4.86 7.44 5.90
C GLU A 288 4.66 6.63 7.17
N VAL A 289 5.60 6.77 8.10
CA VAL A 289 5.54 6.16 9.43
C VAL A 289 5.91 7.23 10.45
N ASP A 290 4.95 7.67 11.24
CA ASP A 290 5.10 8.76 12.19
C ASP A 290 5.69 8.32 13.52
N ALA A 291 6.50 9.19 14.12
CA ALA A 291 7.11 8.93 15.43
C ALA A 291 6.18 9.29 16.59
N ILE A 292 6.00 8.35 17.52
CA ILE A 292 5.29 8.57 18.78
C ILE A 292 6.23 8.28 19.97
N SER A 293 6.19 9.13 20.99
CA SER A 293 7.01 8.93 22.21
C SER A 293 6.23 8.39 23.40
N ASN A 294 4.94 8.66 23.47
CA ASN A 294 4.02 8.20 24.50
C ASN A 294 2.75 7.65 23.82
N PRO A 295 2.80 6.40 23.30
CA PRO A 295 1.68 5.83 22.58
C PRO A 295 0.55 5.41 23.53
N PHE A 296 -0.67 5.67 23.10
CA PHE A 296 -1.90 5.14 23.65
C PHE A 296 -2.90 4.83 22.54
N TYR A 297 -3.88 4.02 22.83
CA TYR A 297 -4.93 3.68 21.87
C TYR A 297 -6.05 4.76 21.88
N PRO A 298 -6.54 5.20 20.70
CA PRO A 298 -6.00 4.92 19.38
C PRO A 298 -4.74 5.74 19.07
N LEU A 299 -3.79 5.16 18.32
CA LEU A 299 -2.51 5.79 17.99
C LEU A 299 -2.64 7.14 17.28
N ALA A 300 -3.70 7.31 16.49
CA ALA A 300 -3.98 8.59 15.79
C ALA A 300 -4.19 9.78 16.74
N GLU A 301 -4.59 9.53 17.99
CA GLU A 301 -4.75 10.56 19.03
C GLU A 301 -3.47 10.80 19.84
N SER A 302 -2.44 9.96 19.65
CA SER A 302 -1.15 10.14 20.30
C SER A 302 -0.40 11.32 19.69
N GLU A 303 0.31 12.08 20.54
CA GLU A 303 1.14 13.20 20.06
C GLU A 303 2.30 12.69 19.21
N THR A 304 2.32 13.06 17.93
CA THR A 304 3.40 12.75 17.02
C THR A 304 4.56 13.72 17.19
N LYS A 305 5.77 13.24 16.94
CA LYS A 305 6.96 14.09 16.87
C LYS A 305 7.15 14.61 15.44
N SER A 306 7.85 15.73 15.31
CA SER A 306 8.36 16.20 14.01
C SER A 306 9.47 15.28 13.47
N LEU A 307 9.26 13.97 13.51
CA LEU A 307 10.16 12.93 13.06
C LEU A 307 9.33 11.89 12.31
N LEU A 308 9.77 11.49 11.14
CA LEU A 308 9.10 10.45 10.36
C LEU A 308 10.12 9.55 9.65
N LYS A 309 9.67 8.34 9.31
CA LYS A 309 10.35 7.44 8.38
C LYS A 309 9.56 7.42 7.08
N LEU A 310 10.26 7.31 5.96
CA LEU A 310 9.66 7.06 4.65
C LEU A 310 10.18 5.74 4.11
N TYR A 311 9.27 4.83 3.79
CA TYR A 311 9.58 3.59 3.11
C TYR A 311 9.16 3.68 1.64
N MET A 312 9.89 2.98 0.75
CA MET A 312 9.42 2.78 -0.62
C MET A 312 8.13 1.95 -0.59
N ASN A 313 7.26 2.15 -1.56
CA ASN A 313 6.00 1.39 -1.67
C ASN A 313 6.17 -0.06 -2.17
N ASP A 314 7.41 -0.47 -2.46
CA ASP A 314 7.74 -1.80 -2.98
C ASP A 314 9.14 -2.25 -2.53
N PRO A 315 9.28 -3.45 -1.90
CA PRO A 315 10.57 -3.95 -1.46
C PRO A 315 11.50 -4.32 -2.62
N GLY A 316 10.96 -4.70 -3.79
CA GLY A 316 11.73 -5.02 -4.99
C GLY A 316 12.42 -3.78 -5.56
N ILE A 317 11.75 -2.62 -5.58
CA ILE A 317 12.37 -1.34 -5.98
C ILE A 317 13.53 -1.02 -5.04
N LEU A 318 13.35 -1.13 -3.72
CA LEU A 318 14.43 -0.85 -2.77
C LEU A 318 15.60 -1.83 -2.94
N SER A 319 15.30 -3.12 -3.13
CA SER A 319 16.34 -4.15 -3.35
C SER A 319 17.10 -3.95 -4.65
N SER A 320 16.46 -3.39 -5.69
CA SER A 320 17.14 -3.05 -6.95
C SER A 320 18.18 -1.94 -6.76
N ILE A 321 17.86 -0.97 -5.93
CA ILE A 321 18.76 0.15 -5.63
C ILE A 321 19.98 -0.31 -4.83
N PHE A 322 19.76 -1.15 -3.81
CA PHE A 322 20.85 -1.55 -2.91
C PHE A 322 21.76 -2.62 -3.46
N TYR A 323 21.22 -3.57 -4.23
CA TYR A 323 21.97 -4.78 -4.61
C TYR A 323 22.07 -5.00 -6.11
N GLY A 324 21.37 -4.21 -6.94
CA GLY A 324 21.39 -4.42 -8.40
C GLY A 324 21.06 -5.88 -8.74
N ASP A 325 21.89 -6.49 -9.55
CA ASP A 325 21.74 -7.89 -9.99
C ASP A 325 22.32 -8.93 -8.99
N ASN A 326 22.88 -8.50 -7.84
CA ASN A 326 23.41 -9.40 -6.83
C ASN A 326 22.30 -10.04 -5.98
N ILE A 327 21.68 -11.08 -6.53
CA ILE A 327 20.60 -11.80 -5.85
C ILE A 327 21.07 -12.65 -4.66
N LYS A 328 22.34 -13.04 -4.64
CA LYS A 328 22.90 -13.92 -3.60
C LYS A 328 22.82 -13.26 -2.22
N ALA A 329 22.99 -11.96 -2.17
CA ALA A 329 22.87 -11.17 -0.95
C ALA A 329 21.56 -11.44 -0.19
N ILE A 330 20.44 -11.47 -0.91
CA ILE A 330 19.10 -11.67 -0.33
C ILE A 330 18.76 -13.15 -0.19
N LEU A 331 19.03 -13.96 -1.23
CA LEU A 331 18.68 -15.39 -1.21
C LEU A 331 19.43 -16.17 -0.13
N ASN A 332 20.70 -15.83 0.12
CA ASN A 332 21.56 -16.52 1.09
C ASN A 332 21.52 -15.88 2.48
N ASP A 333 20.77 -14.81 2.68
CA ASP A 333 20.73 -14.07 3.94
C ASP A 333 22.17 -13.73 4.43
N GLU A 334 22.96 -13.09 3.54
CA GLU A 334 24.38 -12.84 3.77
C GLU A 334 24.60 -11.93 4.98
N LYS A 335 25.32 -12.41 5.99
CA LYS A 335 25.58 -11.70 7.25
C LYS A 335 26.32 -10.36 7.09
N SER A 336 27.06 -10.19 6.02
CA SER A 336 27.83 -8.97 5.74
C SER A 336 26.97 -7.80 5.25
N ILE A 337 25.67 -8.05 4.98
CA ILE A 337 24.77 -7.10 4.32
C ILE A 337 23.63 -6.74 5.26
N ASN A 338 23.33 -5.43 5.35
CA ASN A 338 22.20 -4.94 6.13
C ASN A 338 20.89 -5.12 5.37
N LEU A 339 20.26 -6.29 5.50
CA LEU A 339 18.94 -6.58 4.92
C LEU A 339 17.78 -5.92 5.69
N GLY A 340 18.02 -5.33 6.86
CA GLY A 340 17.00 -4.77 7.73
C GLY A 340 16.09 -3.75 7.03
N ALA A 341 16.66 -2.89 6.17
CA ALA A 341 15.88 -1.91 5.43
C ALA A 341 14.84 -2.54 4.49
N ILE A 342 15.20 -3.61 3.77
CA ILE A 342 14.30 -4.29 2.83
C ILE A 342 13.23 -5.07 3.59
N TYR A 343 13.61 -5.74 4.68
CA TYR A 343 12.67 -6.46 5.54
C TYR A 343 11.63 -5.52 6.16
N GLU A 344 12.08 -4.39 6.73
CA GLU A 344 11.16 -3.38 7.26
C GLU A 344 10.27 -2.77 6.17
N THR A 345 10.82 -2.54 4.96
CA THR A 345 10.00 -2.06 3.82
C THR A 345 8.92 -3.07 3.44
N ALA A 346 9.25 -4.37 3.38
CA ALA A 346 8.26 -5.41 3.09
C ALA A 346 7.17 -5.48 4.18
N VAL A 347 7.56 -5.36 5.46
CA VAL A 347 6.62 -5.31 6.58
C VAL A 347 5.74 -4.06 6.51
N ALA A 348 6.31 -2.88 6.25
CA ALA A 348 5.55 -1.64 6.08
C ALA A 348 4.53 -1.75 4.94
N CYS A 349 4.93 -2.27 3.77
CA CYS A 349 4.05 -2.50 2.63
C CYS A 349 2.91 -3.46 3.00
N GLN A 350 3.21 -4.57 3.67
CA GLN A 350 2.21 -5.56 4.06
C GLN A 350 1.22 -5.00 5.10
N LEU A 351 1.70 -4.33 6.14
CA LEU A 351 0.84 -3.72 7.17
C LEU A 351 -0.06 -2.64 6.56
N ARG A 352 0.48 -1.83 5.64
CA ARG A 352 -0.31 -0.82 4.94
C ARG A 352 -1.37 -1.44 4.04
N ALA A 353 -1.04 -2.49 3.29
CA ALA A 353 -1.99 -3.26 2.48
C ALA A 353 -3.08 -3.92 3.34
N ASN A 354 -2.75 -4.32 4.58
CA ASN A 354 -3.70 -4.84 5.58
C ASN A 354 -4.55 -3.74 6.24
N GLY A 355 -4.39 -2.46 5.81
CA GLY A 355 -5.23 -1.33 6.20
C GLY A 355 -4.79 -0.61 7.47
N TYR A 356 -3.59 -0.86 7.99
CA TYR A 356 -3.07 -0.13 9.14
C TYR A 356 -2.49 1.24 8.75
N ASP A 357 -2.72 2.23 9.59
CA ASP A 357 -1.88 3.42 9.65
C ASP A 357 -0.61 3.07 10.42
N LEU A 358 0.53 3.58 9.96
CA LEU A 358 1.82 3.14 10.45
C LEU A 358 2.44 4.19 11.36
N PHE A 359 2.83 3.75 12.54
CA PHE A 359 3.56 4.54 13.52
C PHE A 359 4.79 3.78 13.99
N TYR A 360 5.76 4.46 14.59
CA TYR A 360 6.89 3.84 15.25
C TYR A 360 7.18 4.50 16.59
N TYR A 361 7.74 3.74 17.52
CA TYR A 361 8.12 4.27 18.81
C TYR A 361 9.49 4.94 18.75
N ASP A 362 9.58 6.17 19.24
CA ASP A 362 10.85 6.87 19.38
C ASP A 362 10.92 7.62 20.71
N ASN A 363 11.74 7.11 21.62
CA ASN A 363 12.01 7.75 22.90
C ASN A 363 13.52 7.84 23.15
N LYS A 364 14.01 9.04 23.50
CA LYS A 364 15.44 9.31 23.68
C LYS A 364 16.11 8.39 24.70
N SER A 365 15.42 8.03 25.79
CA SER A 365 15.94 7.22 26.88
C SER A 365 15.56 5.74 26.81
N LYS A 366 14.43 5.42 26.17
CA LYS A 366 13.87 4.06 26.13
C LYS A 366 14.11 3.34 24.80
N GLY A 367 14.60 4.06 23.77
CA GLY A 367 14.96 3.50 22.46
C GLY A 367 13.85 3.61 21.41
N GLU A 368 13.87 2.71 20.42
CA GLU A 368 13.03 2.71 19.23
C GLU A 368 12.43 1.33 19.00
N VAL A 369 11.14 1.26 18.59
CA VAL A 369 10.46 0.06 18.11
C VAL A 369 9.98 0.33 16.68
N ASP A 370 10.18 -0.63 15.77
CA ASP A 370 10.06 -0.41 14.33
C ASP A 370 8.66 0.01 13.88
N PHE A 371 7.61 -0.65 14.39
CA PHE A 371 6.23 -0.32 14.09
C PHE A 371 5.32 -0.39 15.32
N LEU A 372 4.28 0.46 15.30
CA LEU A 372 3.16 0.40 16.22
C LEU A 372 1.88 0.35 15.37
N ILE A 373 0.95 -0.51 15.75
CA ILE A 373 -0.38 -0.62 15.14
C ILE A 373 -1.47 -0.69 16.20
N ASP A 374 -2.68 -0.30 15.83
CA ASP A 374 -3.85 -0.40 16.69
C ASP A 374 -4.47 -1.79 16.66
N ASP A 375 -4.78 -2.34 17.84
CA ASP A 375 -5.68 -3.48 18.01
C ASP A 375 -7.05 -2.99 18.47
N THR A 376 -8.00 -2.91 17.54
CA THR A 376 -9.35 -2.41 17.80
C THR A 376 -10.16 -3.34 18.70
N LYS A 377 -9.86 -4.65 18.73
CA LYS A 377 -10.59 -5.60 19.54
C LYS A 377 -10.20 -5.54 21.02
N SER A 378 -8.92 -5.39 21.29
CA SER A 378 -8.42 -5.27 22.65
C SER A 378 -8.29 -3.82 23.13
N LEU A 379 -8.54 -2.82 22.28
CA LEU A 379 -8.34 -1.38 22.52
C LEU A 379 -6.94 -1.10 23.06
N SER A 380 -5.93 -1.64 22.39
CA SER A 380 -4.53 -1.52 22.81
C SER A 380 -3.60 -1.34 21.61
N VAL A 381 -2.35 -0.98 21.91
CA VAL A 381 -1.30 -0.83 20.89
C VAL A 381 -0.50 -2.15 20.81
N ILE A 382 -0.23 -2.59 19.57
CA ILE A 382 0.67 -3.73 19.28
C ILE A 382 1.99 -3.18 18.75
N PRO A 383 3.09 -3.27 19.51
CA PRO A 383 4.43 -2.99 19.00
C PRO A 383 4.96 -4.18 18.21
N ILE A 384 5.65 -3.88 17.10
CA ILE A 384 6.25 -4.85 16.19
C ILE A 384 7.72 -4.50 15.98
N GLU A 385 8.59 -5.46 16.22
CA GLU A 385 10.02 -5.37 15.96
C GLU A 385 10.40 -6.29 14.81
N VAL A 386 11.21 -5.81 13.87
CA VAL A 386 11.65 -6.56 12.68
C VAL A 386 13.13 -6.93 12.80
N LYS A 387 13.45 -8.21 12.70
CA LYS A 387 14.81 -8.76 12.81
C LYS A 387 15.18 -9.57 11.57
N SER A 388 16.13 -9.06 10.79
CA SER A 388 16.68 -9.76 9.63
C SER A 388 17.84 -10.72 9.96
N GLY A 389 18.36 -10.68 11.20
CA GLY A 389 19.53 -11.46 11.63
C GLY A 389 19.18 -12.64 12.53
N ARG A 390 20.22 -13.41 12.91
CA ARG A 390 20.08 -14.56 13.82
C ARG A 390 19.82 -14.17 15.28
N ASP A 391 20.24 -12.97 15.70
CA ASP A 391 20.11 -12.48 17.07
C ASP A 391 18.77 -11.78 17.31
N PHE A 392 17.68 -12.40 16.81
CA PHE A 392 16.33 -11.85 16.90
C PHE A 392 15.79 -11.78 18.33
N MET A 393 16.43 -12.47 19.27
CA MET A 393 16.08 -12.42 20.69
C MET A 393 16.56 -11.16 21.42
N VAL A 394 17.41 -10.33 20.77
CA VAL A 394 17.95 -9.10 21.34
C VAL A 394 17.15 -7.89 20.87
N HIS A 395 16.27 -7.38 21.74
CA HIS A 395 15.38 -6.24 21.47
C HIS A 395 15.08 -5.46 22.76
N SER A 396 16.11 -4.83 23.33
CA SER A 396 16.01 -4.11 24.61
C SER A 396 14.92 -3.03 24.60
N SER A 397 14.76 -2.31 23.49
CA SER A 397 13.75 -1.26 23.36
C SER A 397 12.33 -1.81 23.42
N LEU A 398 12.06 -2.93 22.73
CA LEU A 398 10.75 -3.60 22.79
C LEU A 398 10.47 -4.10 24.20
N ASN A 399 11.46 -4.70 24.89
CA ASN A 399 11.28 -5.13 26.28
C ASN A 399 10.94 -3.95 27.20
N THR A 400 11.66 -2.83 27.07
CA THR A 400 11.38 -1.62 27.86
C THR A 400 10.00 -1.06 27.54
N PHE A 401 9.58 -1.13 26.27
CA PHE A 401 8.26 -0.68 25.82
C PHE A 401 7.14 -1.54 26.44
N THR A 402 7.27 -2.86 26.35
CA THR A 402 6.24 -3.82 26.80
C THR A 402 6.10 -3.91 28.32
N THR A 403 7.12 -3.50 29.07
CA THR A 403 7.08 -3.45 30.54
C THR A 403 6.56 -2.12 31.08
N ASN A 404 6.30 -1.14 30.23
CA ASN A 404 5.72 0.12 30.68
C ASN A 404 4.18 -0.02 30.78
N GLU A 405 3.69 -0.02 32.00
CA GLU A 405 2.27 -0.22 32.33
C GLU A 405 1.39 0.89 31.72
N ASP A 406 1.91 2.13 31.59
CA ASP A 406 1.18 3.27 31.02
C ASP A 406 0.77 3.05 29.55
N TYR A 407 1.47 2.18 28.81
CA TYR A 407 1.17 1.90 27.40
C TYR A 407 0.10 0.82 27.20
N GLY A 408 -0.28 0.10 28.25
CA GLY A 408 -1.38 -0.87 28.21
C GLY A 408 -1.22 -2.00 27.18
N VAL A 409 0.04 -2.39 26.88
CA VAL A 409 0.35 -3.37 25.84
C VAL A 409 -0.13 -4.76 26.26
N LYS A 410 -0.98 -5.38 25.42
CA LYS A 410 -1.49 -6.73 25.67
C LYS A 410 -0.79 -7.79 24.84
N LYS A 411 -0.23 -7.41 23.70
CA LYS A 411 0.44 -8.28 22.75
C LYS A 411 1.55 -7.52 22.01
N ALA A 412 2.64 -8.21 21.70
CA ALA A 412 3.74 -7.67 20.90
C ALA A 412 4.28 -8.74 19.96
N TYR A 413 4.85 -8.32 18.83
CA TYR A 413 5.45 -9.24 17.87
C TYR A 413 6.92 -8.94 17.62
N VAL A 414 7.70 -10.01 17.47
CA VAL A 414 9.04 -9.98 16.87
C VAL A 414 8.98 -10.81 15.60
N LEU A 415 9.17 -10.15 14.45
CA LEU A 415 9.21 -10.76 13.14
C LEU A 415 10.65 -11.14 12.79
N SER A 416 10.88 -12.40 12.44
CA SER A 416 12.25 -12.87 12.16
C SER A 416 12.28 -13.93 11.06
N ASN A 417 13.51 -14.29 10.63
CA ASN A 417 13.74 -15.39 9.69
C ASN A 417 13.65 -16.77 10.34
N SER A 418 13.33 -16.87 11.62
CA SER A 418 13.17 -18.14 12.32
C SER A 418 11.79 -18.74 12.02
N GLY A 419 11.74 -20.05 11.79
CA GLY A 419 10.49 -20.82 11.72
C GLY A 419 9.92 -21.17 13.08
N THR A 420 10.68 -20.96 14.16
CA THR A 420 10.23 -21.32 15.50
C THR A 420 9.38 -20.22 16.09
N VAL A 421 8.14 -20.55 16.42
CA VAL A 421 7.24 -19.67 17.17
C VAL A 421 7.53 -19.82 18.65
N LEU A 422 7.80 -18.71 19.31
CA LEU A 422 8.08 -18.66 20.75
C LEU A 422 7.21 -17.58 21.40
N LYS A 423 6.72 -17.83 22.60
CA LYS A 423 6.00 -16.85 23.39
C LYS A 423 6.74 -16.58 24.70
N LYS A 424 7.06 -15.32 24.95
CA LYS A 424 7.68 -14.86 26.20
C LYS A 424 6.83 -13.72 26.79
N GLY A 425 6.01 -14.05 27.77
CA GLY A 425 5.03 -13.12 28.31
C GLY A 425 4.05 -12.68 27.23
N ILE A 426 4.02 -11.38 26.95
CA ILE A 426 3.15 -10.80 25.90
C ILE A 426 3.82 -10.73 24.51
N ILE A 427 5.11 -11.09 24.41
CA ILE A 427 5.87 -11.04 23.16
C ILE A 427 5.80 -12.40 22.47
N THR A 428 5.28 -12.42 21.24
CA THR A 428 5.26 -13.60 20.37
C THR A 428 6.25 -13.40 19.22
N TYR A 429 7.19 -14.34 19.08
CA TYR A 429 8.15 -14.40 17.98
C TYR A 429 7.56 -15.25 16.86
N ILE A 430 7.49 -14.69 15.67
CA ILE A 430 6.86 -15.35 14.52
C ILE A 430 7.72 -15.21 13.25
N PRO A 431 7.55 -16.13 12.29
CA PRO A 431 8.17 -15.99 10.97
C PRO A 431 7.74 -14.70 10.28
N ILE A 432 8.69 -13.99 9.66
CA ILE A 432 8.42 -12.67 9.07
C ILE A 432 7.35 -12.72 7.95
N TYR A 433 7.27 -13.79 7.19
CA TYR A 433 6.26 -13.93 6.15
C TYR A 433 4.83 -14.02 6.71
N TRP A 434 4.64 -14.30 8.01
CA TRP A 434 3.33 -14.26 8.65
C TRP A 434 2.81 -12.84 8.90
N THR A 435 3.58 -11.80 8.57
CA THR A 435 3.07 -10.42 8.56
C THR A 435 1.79 -10.30 7.72
N MET A 436 1.62 -11.14 6.69
CA MET A 436 0.41 -11.17 5.87
C MET A 436 -0.87 -11.51 6.67
N PHE A 437 -0.74 -12.18 7.81
CA PHE A 437 -1.86 -12.54 8.70
C PHE A 437 -2.10 -11.53 9.83
N ILE A 438 -1.25 -10.52 9.99
CA ILE A 438 -1.49 -9.40 10.91
C ILE A 438 -2.49 -8.47 10.21
N GLN A 439 -3.78 -8.77 10.36
CA GLN A 439 -4.87 -8.03 9.73
C GLN A 439 -5.70 -7.31 10.77
N LYS A 440 -6.34 -6.19 10.40
CA LYS A 440 -7.35 -5.55 11.25
C LYS A 440 -8.45 -6.58 11.54
N GLN A 441 -8.71 -6.79 12.82
CA GLN A 441 -9.72 -7.75 13.25
C GLN A 441 -11.11 -7.22 12.86
N SER A 442 -11.88 -8.05 12.17
CA SER A 442 -13.31 -7.82 11.92
C SER A 442 -14.11 -8.34 13.11
N PHE A 443 -15.16 -7.62 13.43
CA PHE A 443 -16.19 -8.10 14.36
C PHE A 443 -17.19 -8.99 13.60
N SER A 444 -17.76 -9.99 14.27
CA SER A 444 -18.87 -10.76 13.71
C SER A 444 -20.11 -9.89 13.55
N ASP A 445 -21.01 -10.28 12.65
CA ASP A 445 -22.26 -9.53 12.47
C ASP A 445 -23.05 -9.40 13.78
N GLU A 446 -23.00 -10.40 14.67
CA GLU A 446 -23.62 -10.37 15.99
C GLU A 446 -22.97 -9.33 16.92
N GLU A 447 -21.64 -9.16 16.86
CA GLU A 447 -20.90 -8.16 17.66
C GLU A 447 -21.14 -6.71 17.16
N LEU A 448 -21.68 -6.53 15.95
CA LEU A 448 -21.96 -5.23 15.34
C LEU A 448 -23.38 -4.72 15.56
N ILE A 449 -24.28 -5.55 16.16
CA ILE A 449 -25.66 -5.15 16.45
C ILE A 449 -25.69 -4.33 17.73
N ILE A 450 -26.17 -3.10 17.62
CA ILE A 450 -26.47 -2.27 18.81
C ILE A 450 -27.76 -2.83 19.42
N PRO A 451 -27.74 -3.26 20.72
CA PRO A 451 -28.90 -3.90 21.36
C PRO A 451 -30.07 -2.94 21.55
#